data_615afae2d757264e5ee4471f746de13e
#
_entry.id   615afae2d757264e5ee4471f746de13e
#
_cell.length_a   1.000
_cell.length_b   1.000
_cell.length_c   1.000
_cell.angle_alpha   90.00
_cell.angle_beta   90.00
_cell.angle_gamma   90.00
#
_symmetry.space_group_name_H-M   'P 1'
#
loop_
_entity.id
_entity.type
_entity.pdbx_description
1 polymer ?
#
loop_
_entity_poly.entity_id
_entity_poly.type
_entity_poly.pdbx_seq_one_letter_code
_entity_poly.pdbx_strand_id
1 'polypeptide(L)'
;MQIAFWSNMHGQGAATANAAACACILSQKTAYKVLVAQNHVRLNALERCLMRKREQAAVRMLDYTNSGMDALVRLYRNGRLRPEMIPDYTWSLMKNHGLDILFASEKTENLRAESQDMLLSIFQCAKDVYDVIILDLHSGLDGTNSKKLLETSDIIVFCLSQNRILLENFAEIMDRNPELKQKRSLYVISRYEPSSSLTLRNISREYGLA
;
A
#
# COMPACT_ATOMS: atom_id res chain seq x y z
N MET A 1 2.77 13.33 -2.03
CA MET A 1 1.93 12.54 -2.96
C MET A 1 1.72 11.14 -2.41
N GLN A 2 0.50 10.57 -2.52
CA GLN A 2 0.18 9.22 -2.03
C GLN A 2 -0.26 8.32 -3.20
N ILE A 3 0.38 7.15 -3.33
CA ILE A 3 0.12 6.16 -4.38
C ILE A 3 -0.33 4.87 -3.69
N ALA A 4 -1.53 4.39 -3.98
CA ALA A 4 -2.05 3.15 -3.43
C ALA A 4 -1.96 2.02 -4.45
N PHE A 5 -1.42 0.89 -4.05
CA PHE A 5 -1.41 -0.36 -4.80
C PHE A 5 -2.48 -1.28 -4.23
N TRP A 6 -3.37 -1.75 -5.07
CA TRP A 6 -4.48 -2.59 -4.65
C TRP A 6 -4.81 -3.66 -5.69
N SER A 7 -5.27 -4.80 -5.22
CA SER A 7 -5.80 -5.89 -6.03
C SER A 7 -7.11 -6.39 -5.44
N ASN A 8 -8.05 -6.74 -6.28
CA ASN A 8 -9.35 -7.26 -5.84
C ASN A 8 -9.27 -8.66 -5.19
N MET A 9 -8.17 -9.38 -5.39
CA MET A 9 -7.99 -10.71 -4.81
C MET A 9 -6.58 -10.89 -4.25
N HIS A 10 -6.51 -11.37 -3.01
CA HIS A 10 -5.24 -11.60 -2.31
C HIS A 10 -4.34 -12.57 -3.07
N GLY A 11 -3.07 -12.19 -3.22
CA GLY A 11 -2.04 -13.02 -3.86
C GLY A 11 -2.14 -13.14 -5.39
N GLN A 12 -3.16 -12.58 -6.05
CA GLN A 12 -3.39 -12.74 -7.48
C GLN A 12 -2.81 -11.59 -8.33
N GLY A 13 -2.90 -10.35 -7.87
CA GLY A 13 -2.47 -9.18 -8.62
C GLY A 13 -1.02 -8.74 -8.37
N ALA A 14 -0.29 -9.41 -7.45
CA ALA A 14 1.08 -9.04 -7.05
C ALA A 14 1.23 -7.57 -6.58
N ALA A 15 0.21 -7.00 -5.91
CA ALA A 15 0.20 -5.61 -5.45
C ALA A 15 1.43 -5.28 -4.59
N THR A 16 1.73 -6.12 -3.61
CA THR A 16 2.91 -5.95 -2.72
C THR A 16 4.23 -5.89 -3.50
N ALA A 17 4.42 -6.77 -4.50
CA ALA A 17 5.65 -6.79 -5.29
C ALA A 17 5.76 -5.53 -6.17
N ASN A 18 4.65 -5.08 -6.76
CA ASN A 18 4.61 -3.85 -7.55
C ASN A 18 4.84 -2.61 -6.68
N ALA A 19 4.25 -2.55 -5.48
CA ALA A 19 4.48 -1.47 -4.51
C ALA A 19 5.95 -1.40 -4.09
N ALA A 20 6.54 -2.54 -3.73
CA ALA A 20 7.94 -2.64 -3.36
C ALA A 20 8.88 -2.21 -4.50
N ALA A 21 8.63 -2.70 -5.73
CA ALA A 21 9.41 -2.32 -6.90
C ALA A 21 9.31 -0.82 -7.21
N CYS A 22 8.11 -0.25 -7.15
CA CYS A 22 7.89 1.18 -7.36
C CYS A 22 8.65 2.01 -6.30
N ALA A 23 8.58 1.63 -5.02
CA ALA A 23 9.30 2.30 -3.95
C ALA A 23 10.81 2.30 -4.18
N CYS A 24 11.38 1.14 -4.55
CA CYS A 24 12.81 1.01 -4.85
C CYS A 24 13.22 1.86 -6.07
N ILE A 25 12.43 1.86 -7.14
CA ILE A 25 12.76 2.61 -8.35
C ILE A 25 12.69 4.11 -8.07
N LEU A 26 11.65 4.60 -7.41
CA LEU A 26 11.52 6.03 -7.07
C LEU A 26 12.66 6.49 -6.20
N SER A 27 13.00 5.77 -5.14
CA SER A 27 14.08 6.15 -4.23
C SER A 27 15.46 6.12 -4.87
N GLN A 28 15.68 5.30 -5.92
CA GLN A 28 16.96 5.20 -6.62
C GLN A 28 17.07 6.18 -7.80
N LYS A 29 15.97 6.53 -8.45
CA LYS A 29 15.95 7.32 -9.68
C LYS A 29 15.57 8.78 -9.46
N THR A 30 15.12 9.13 -8.28
CA THR A 30 14.73 10.51 -7.92
C THR A 30 15.40 10.92 -6.60
N ALA A 31 15.32 12.20 -6.27
CA ALA A 31 15.72 12.71 -4.96
C ALA A 31 14.57 12.66 -3.92
N TYR A 32 13.47 12.00 -4.23
CA TYR A 32 12.31 11.93 -3.33
C TYR A 32 12.60 11.12 -2.08
N LYS A 33 12.12 11.62 -0.97
CA LYS A 33 12.01 10.89 0.29
C LYS A 33 10.74 10.03 0.24
N VAL A 34 10.90 8.72 0.16
CA VAL A 34 9.80 7.77 -0.06
C VAL A 34 9.50 7.02 1.24
N LEU A 35 8.23 7.00 1.64
CA LEU A 35 7.72 6.11 2.67
C LEU A 35 6.93 4.97 2.01
N VAL A 36 7.22 3.74 2.40
CA VAL A 36 6.39 2.59 2.01
C VAL A 36 5.73 1.99 3.24
N ALA A 37 4.43 1.74 3.14
CA ALA A 37 3.60 1.21 4.24
C ALA A 37 2.56 0.23 3.71
N GLN A 38 1.97 -0.55 4.62
CA GLN A 38 0.91 -1.50 4.28
C GLN A 38 -0.21 -1.49 5.33
N ASN A 39 -1.43 -1.84 4.92
CA ASN A 39 -2.55 -2.05 5.83
C ASN A 39 -2.92 -3.54 5.96
N HIS A 40 -1.96 -4.44 5.85
CA HIS A 40 -2.11 -5.86 6.09
C HIS A 40 -1.90 -6.20 7.57
N VAL A 41 -2.60 -7.23 8.07
CA VAL A 41 -2.37 -7.79 9.41
C VAL A 41 -1.38 -8.93 9.31
N ARG A 42 -0.31 -8.90 10.12
CA ARG A 42 0.63 -10.02 10.35
C ARG A 42 1.29 -10.64 9.11
N LEU A 43 0.96 -10.16 7.92
CA LEU A 43 1.58 -10.60 6.68
C LEU A 43 2.73 -9.64 6.39
N ASN A 44 3.90 -9.86 6.96
CA ASN A 44 5.11 -9.08 6.69
C ASN A 44 5.60 -9.27 5.24
N ALA A 45 4.67 -9.16 4.26
CA ALA A 45 4.97 -9.43 2.87
C ALA A 45 5.84 -8.33 2.26
N LEU A 46 5.54 -7.07 2.60
CA LEU A 46 6.30 -5.91 2.16
C LEU A 46 7.73 -5.93 2.72
N GLU A 47 7.89 -6.24 4.00
CA GLU A 47 9.19 -6.41 4.67
C GLU A 47 10.00 -7.54 4.02
N ARG A 48 9.34 -8.64 3.66
CA ARG A 48 10.00 -9.76 2.96
C ARG A 48 10.49 -9.40 1.56
N CYS A 49 9.81 -8.48 0.88
CA CYS A 49 10.23 -7.98 -0.42
C CYS A 49 11.40 -7.00 -0.33
N LEU A 50 11.46 -6.18 0.71
CA LEU A 50 12.38 -5.04 0.82
C LEU A 50 13.58 -5.28 1.73
N MET A 51 13.49 -6.23 2.67
CA MET A 51 14.52 -6.44 3.69
C MET A 51 15.18 -7.81 3.56
N ARG A 52 16.47 -7.87 3.84
CA ARG A 52 17.22 -9.14 3.94
C ARG A 52 16.77 -9.92 5.18
N LYS A 53 16.85 -11.24 5.14
CA LYS A 53 16.49 -12.10 6.29
C LYS A 53 17.18 -11.70 7.61
N ARG A 54 18.45 -11.26 7.55
CA ARG A 54 19.21 -10.78 8.71
C ARG A 54 18.61 -9.50 9.30
N GLU A 55 18.19 -8.57 8.46
CA GLU A 55 17.57 -7.31 8.87
C GLU A 55 16.18 -7.58 9.48
N GLN A 56 15.39 -8.46 8.85
CA GLN A 56 14.11 -8.90 9.39
C GLN A 56 14.25 -9.54 10.77
N ALA A 57 15.31 -10.33 11.00
CA ALA A 57 15.58 -10.93 12.31
C ALA A 57 15.97 -9.86 13.35
N ALA A 58 16.79 -8.88 12.97
CA ALA A 58 17.16 -7.77 13.85
C ALA A 58 15.94 -6.93 14.26
N VAL A 59 15.06 -6.62 13.30
CA VAL A 59 13.82 -5.88 13.56
C VAL A 59 12.89 -6.65 14.49
N ARG A 60 12.77 -7.97 14.34
CA ARG A 60 11.95 -8.81 15.24
C ARG A 60 12.44 -8.84 16.68
N MET A 61 13.72 -8.54 16.93
CA MET A 61 14.28 -8.40 18.28
C MET A 61 14.01 -7.01 18.87
N LEU A 62 13.68 -6.02 18.04
CA LEU A 62 13.21 -4.73 18.52
C LEU A 62 11.77 -4.91 19.00
N ASP A 63 11.47 -4.28 20.13
CA ASP A 63 10.11 -4.29 20.68
C ASP A 63 9.16 -3.57 19.70
N TYR A 64 8.39 -4.34 18.93
CA TYR A 64 7.40 -3.81 17.97
C TYR A 64 6.38 -2.86 18.61
N THR A 65 6.21 -2.94 19.94
CA THR A 65 5.31 -2.02 20.66
C THR A 65 5.83 -0.58 20.63
N ASN A 66 7.13 -0.38 20.36
CA ASN A 66 7.79 0.92 20.36
C ASN A 66 8.15 1.44 18.96
N SER A 67 7.79 0.75 17.89
CA SER A 67 8.06 1.15 16.49
C SER A 67 6.87 0.84 15.58
N GLY A 68 6.93 1.31 14.33
CA GLY A 68 5.93 1.02 13.31
C GLY A 68 4.56 1.62 13.56
N MET A 69 3.57 1.07 12.89
CA MET A 69 2.18 1.56 12.92
C MET A 69 1.59 1.58 14.34
N ASP A 70 1.85 0.57 15.16
CA ASP A 70 1.26 0.48 16.50
C ASP A 70 1.76 1.58 17.45
N ALA A 71 2.99 2.05 17.27
CA ALA A 71 3.52 3.18 18.01
C ALA A 71 2.86 4.51 17.58
N LEU A 72 2.70 4.73 16.27
CA LEU A 72 2.02 5.91 15.73
C LEU A 72 0.54 5.95 16.15
N VAL A 73 -0.14 4.81 16.15
CA VAL A 73 -1.51 4.67 16.67
C VAL A 73 -1.60 5.11 18.13
N ARG A 74 -0.63 4.71 18.95
CA ARG A 74 -0.58 5.09 20.36
C ARG A 74 -0.37 6.59 20.53
N LEU A 75 0.52 7.20 19.71
CA LEU A 75 0.71 8.65 19.70
C LEU A 75 -0.57 9.39 19.28
N TYR A 76 -1.25 8.91 18.24
CA TYR A 76 -2.53 9.48 17.80
C TYR A 76 -3.58 9.44 18.92
N ARG A 77 -3.79 8.27 19.54
CA ARG A 77 -4.76 8.11 20.64
C ARG A 77 -4.48 9.00 21.85
N ASN A 78 -3.21 9.33 22.06
CA ASN A 78 -2.79 10.22 23.15
C ASN A 78 -2.75 11.72 22.75
N GLY A 79 -3.19 12.06 21.53
CA GLY A 79 -3.15 13.44 21.02
C GLY A 79 -1.74 14.00 20.84
N ARG A 80 -0.73 13.14 20.73
CA ARG A 80 0.70 13.50 20.66
C ARG A 80 1.32 13.32 19.28
N LEU A 81 0.57 12.78 18.32
CA LEU A 81 1.10 12.58 16.96
C LEU A 81 1.47 13.94 16.33
N ARG A 82 2.68 14.03 15.80
CA ARG A 82 3.20 15.19 15.05
C ARG A 82 3.95 14.69 13.82
N PRO A 83 3.95 15.46 12.70
CA PRO A 83 4.65 15.06 11.46
C PRO A 83 6.12 14.71 11.70
N GLU A 84 6.84 15.51 12.48
CA GLU A 84 8.27 15.35 12.74
C GLU A 84 8.62 14.03 13.42
N MET A 85 7.65 13.41 14.08
CA MET A 85 7.84 12.15 14.80
C MET A 85 7.74 10.93 13.88
N ILE A 86 7.13 11.05 12.69
CA ILE A 86 6.91 9.89 11.81
C ILE A 86 8.22 9.15 11.50
N PRO A 87 9.33 9.82 11.14
CA PRO A 87 10.61 9.13 10.85
C PRO A 87 11.17 8.33 12.02
N ASP A 88 10.91 8.74 13.25
CA ASP A 88 11.42 8.04 14.45
C ASP A 88 10.79 6.64 14.64
N TYR A 89 9.65 6.40 13.98
CA TYR A 89 8.90 5.14 14.05
C TYR A 89 8.94 4.35 12.74
N THR A 90 9.75 4.78 11.78
CA THR A 90 10.02 4.08 10.53
C THR A 90 11.40 3.43 10.56
N TRP A 91 11.65 2.51 9.62
CA TRP A 91 12.96 1.91 9.42
C TRP A 91 13.54 2.34 8.08
N SER A 92 14.74 2.92 8.10
CA SER A 92 15.41 3.33 6.87
C SER A 92 16.03 2.13 6.16
N LEU A 93 15.62 1.92 4.92
CA LEU A 93 16.12 0.86 4.04
C LEU A 93 17.36 1.30 3.25
N MET A 94 17.62 2.60 3.19
CA MET A 94 18.76 3.19 2.48
C MET A 94 19.50 4.17 3.37
N LYS A 95 20.83 4.19 3.29
CA LYS A 95 21.71 5.01 4.14
C LYS A 95 21.44 6.52 4.09
N ASN A 96 20.84 7.00 2.99
CA ASN A 96 20.52 8.41 2.79
C ASN A 96 19.07 8.77 3.12
N HIS A 97 18.33 7.89 3.81
CA HIS A 97 16.90 8.04 4.12
C HIS A 97 16.03 8.30 2.88
N GLY A 98 16.46 7.85 1.70
CA GLY A 98 15.67 7.96 0.46
C GLY A 98 14.48 7.00 0.42
N LEU A 99 14.52 5.92 1.22
CA LEU A 99 13.44 4.95 1.34
C LEU A 99 13.33 4.46 2.78
N ASP A 100 12.19 4.75 3.39
CA ASP A 100 11.82 4.28 4.71
C ASP A 100 10.61 3.35 4.64
N ILE A 101 10.55 2.35 5.53
CA ILE A 101 9.40 1.45 5.68
C ILE A 101 8.73 1.68 7.02
N LEU A 102 7.41 1.78 7.00
CA LEU A 102 6.56 1.76 8.19
C LEU A 102 6.03 0.34 8.37
N PHE A 103 6.46 -0.33 9.45
CA PHE A 103 6.01 -1.69 9.75
C PHE A 103 4.51 -1.74 10.01
N ALA A 104 3.88 -2.84 9.54
CA ALA A 104 2.46 -3.08 9.72
C ALA A 104 2.05 -3.15 11.20
N SER A 105 0.78 -2.89 11.45
CA SER A 105 0.20 -3.15 12.78
C SER A 105 0.08 -4.66 13.02
N GLU A 106 0.42 -5.10 14.22
CA GLU A 106 0.13 -6.47 14.67
C GLU A 106 -1.31 -6.61 15.20
N LYS A 107 -1.99 -5.51 15.41
CA LYS A 107 -3.32 -5.43 16.00
C LYS A 107 -4.39 -5.32 14.93
N THR A 108 -5.24 -6.35 14.85
CA THR A 108 -6.33 -6.43 13.86
C THR A 108 -7.31 -5.26 13.96
N GLU A 109 -7.57 -4.77 15.18
CA GLU A 109 -8.47 -3.64 15.41
C GLU A 109 -7.99 -2.33 14.76
N ASN A 110 -6.68 -2.16 14.60
CA ASN A 110 -6.13 -0.95 13.97
C ASN A 110 -6.35 -0.90 12.44
N LEU A 111 -6.78 -2.01 11.85
CA LEU A 111 -6.99 -2.15 10.40
C LEU A 111 -8.45 -2.28 9.99
N ARG A 112 -9.38 -2.21 10.95
CA ARG A 112 -10.81 -2.21 10.69
C ARG A 112 -11.29 -0.85 10.21
N ALA A 113 -12.46 -0.83 9.57
CA ALA A 113 -13.07 0.40 9.06
C ALA A 113 -13.27 1.48 10.14
N GLU A 114 -13.56 1.08 11.39
CA GLU A 114 -13.74 1.99 12.52
C GLU A 114 -12.47 2.78 12.89
N SER A 115 -11.31 2.30 12.46
CA SER A 115 -10.02 2.96 12.71
C SER A 115 -9.52 3.80 11.52
N GLN A 116 -10.36 4.04 10.52
CA GLN A 116 -9.98 4.73 9.28
C GLN A 116 -9.45 6.14 9.53
N ASP A 117 -10.11 6.94 10.38
CA ASP A 117 -9.73 8.33 10.65
C ASP A 117 -8.34 8.44 11.29
N MET A 118 -8.01 7.46 12.11
CA MET A 118 -6.68 7.35 12.73
C MET A 118 -5.60 7.09 11.67
N LEU A 119 -5.80 6.13 10.76
CA LEU A 119 -4.84 5.86 9.68
C LEU A 119 -4.71 7.04 8.73
N LEU A 120 -5.82 7.69 8.40
CA LEU A 120 -5.80 8.90 7.57
C LEU A 120 -4.99 10.00 8.22
N SER A 121 -5.15 10.23 9.53
CA SER A 121 -4.37 11.23 10.27
C SER A 121 -2.88 10.90 10.28
N ILE A 122 -2.51 9.62 10.47
CA ILE A 122 -1.11 9.18 10.41
C ILE A 122 -0.51 9.44 9.03
N PHE A 123 -1.20 9.04 7.94
CA PHE A 123 -0.70 9.26 6.60
C PHE A 123 -0.73 10.75 6.20
N GLN A 124 -1.67 11.54 6.72
CA GLN A 124 -1.65 12.98 6.53
C GLN A 124 -0.40 13.61 7.16
N CYS A 125 -0.07 13.26 8.41
CA CYS A 125 1.20 13.68 9.03
C CYS A 125 2.42 13.22 8.21
N ALA A 126 2.38 12.01 7.66
CA ALA A 126 3.48 11.51 6.82
C ALA A 126 3.67 12.31 5.52
N LYS A 127 2.59 12.88 4.94
CA LYS A 127 2.67 13.74 3.73
C LYS A 127 3.46 15.02 3.95
N ASP A 128 3.58 15.50 5.19
CA ASP A 128 4.35 16.70 5.52
C ASP A 128 5.86 16.41 5.61
N VAL A 129 6.27 15.14 5.64
CA VAL A 129 7.66 14.69 5.85
C VAL A 129 8.21 13.93 4.65
N TYR A 130 7.36 13.24 3.89
CA TYR A 130 7.73 12.42 2.74
C TYR A 130 7.15 12.98 1.45
N ASP A 131 7.97 13.02 0.41
CA ASP A 131 7.53 13.47 -0.93
C ASP A 131 6.54 12.49 -1.55
N VAL A 132 6.78 11.19 -1.34
CA VAL A 132 5.94 10.10 -1.85
C VAL A 132 5.65 9.07 -0.75
N ILE A 133 4.39 8.74 -0.60
CA ILE A 133 3.92 7.64 0.24
C ILE A 133 3.36 6.55 -0.66
N ILE A 134 3.89 5.34 -0.55
CA ILE A 134 3.43 4.16 -1.26
C ILE A 134 2.69 3.25 -0.27
N LEU A 135 1.44 2.95 -0.58
CA LEU A 135 0.59 2.10 0.24
C LEU A 135 0.32 0.76 -0.46
N ASP A 136 0.72 -0.34 0.16
CA ASP A 136 0.30 -1.70 -0.22
C ASP A 136 -0.97 -2.04 0.55
N LEU A 137 -2.11 -2.03 -0.14
CA LEU A 137 -3.41 -2.16 0.48
C LEU A 137 -3.93 -3.60 0.46
N HIS A 138 -4.58 -3.97 1.55
CA HIS A 138 -5.28 -5.25 1.67
C HIS A 138 -6.36 -5.38 0.60
N SER A 139 -6.46 -6.58 -0.01
CA SER A 139 -7.51 -6.91 -0.98
C SER A 139 -8.89 -6.93 -0.33
N GLY A 140 -9.90 -6.54 -1.10
CA GLY A 140 -11.25 -6.35 -0.58
C GLY A 140 -11.45 -4.94 0.00
N LEU A 141 -12.69 -4.47 -0.05
CA LEU A 141 -13.05 -3.11 0.39
C LEU A 141 -13.93 -3.13 1.64
N ASP A 142 -14.70 -4.21 1.83
CA ASP A 142 -15.66 -4.32 2.92
C ASP A 142 -14.99 -4.58 4.27
N GLY A 143 -15.41 -3.83 5.28
CA GLY A 143 -14.93 -3.99 6.66
C GLY A 143 -13.45 -3.64 6.87
N THR A 144 -12.80 -3.02 5.87
CA THR A 144 -11.38 -2.63 5.91
C THR A 144 -11.18 -1.13 5.68
N ASN A 145 -9.99 -0.64 6.04
CA ASN A 145 -9.58 0.74 5.75
C ASN A 145 -9.19 0.95 4.29
N SER A 146 -9.12 -0.11 3.48
CA SER A 146 -8.61 -0.05 2.10
C SER A 146 -9.42 0.91 1.24
N LYS A 147 -10.76 0.88 1.34
CA LYS A 147 -11.63 1.78 0.57
C LYS A 147 -11.27 3.25 0.83
N LYS A 148 -11.18 3.64 2.10
CA LYS A 148 -10.90 5.04 2.47
C LYS A 148 -9.49 5.47 2.08
N LEU A 149 -8.52 4.58 2.19
CA LEU A 149 -7.14 4.85 1.75
C LEU A 149 -7.05 4.99 0.22
N LEU A 150 -7.83 4.22 -0.56
CA LEU A 150 -7.96 4.41 -2.01
C LEU A 150 -8.57 5.77 -2.35
N GLU A 151 -9.70 6.13 -1.71
CA GLU A 151 -10.37 7.42 -1.92
C GLU A 151 -9.47 8.62 -1.65
N THR A 152 -8.58 8.54 -0.65
CA THR A 152 -7.67 9.63 -0.26
C THR A 152 -6.33 9.61 -0.97
N SER A 153 -6.07 8.60 -1.80
CA SER A 153 -4.85 8.51 -2.61
C SER A 153 -4.91 9.41 -3.83
N ASP A 154 -3.75 9.96 -4.22
CA ASP A 154 -3.61 10.81 -5.40
C ASP A 154 -3.59 9.98 -6.69
N ILE A 155 -3.03 8.77 -6.60
CA ILE A 155 -2.97 7.79 -7.69
C ILE A 155 -3.31 6.41 -7.12
N ILE A 156 -4.11 5.65 -7.86
CA ILE A 156 -4.38 4.25 -7.58
C ILE A 156 -3.72 3.37 -8.65
N VAL A 157 -2.98 2.37 -8.23
CA VAL A 157 -2.44 1.32 -9.10
C VAL A 157 -3.24 0.05 -8.88
N PHE A 158 -4.14 -0.26 -9.78
CA PHE A 158 -4.90 -1.51 -9.78
C PHE A 158 -4.05 -2.64 -10.35
N CYS A 159 -3.68 -3.58 -9.49
CA CYS A 159 -2.88 -4.74 -9.83
C CYS A 159 -3.79 -5.92 -10.14
N LEU A 160 -3.91 -6.26 -11.41
CA LEU A 160 -4.83 -7.27 -11.94
C LEU A 160 -4.06 -8.48 -12.50
N SER A 161 -4.79 -9.54 -12.80
CA SER A 161 -4.26 -10.75 -13.45
C SER A 161 -5.06 -11.10 -14.70
N GLN A 162 -4.47 -11.87 -15.62
CA GLN A 162 -5.13 -12.40 -16.81
C GLN A 162 -6.07 -13.57 -16.45
N ASN A 163 -7.06 -13.30 -15.60
CA ASN A 163 -8.07 -14.26 -15.19
C ASN A 163 -9.46 -13.62 -15.36
N ARG A 164 -10.30 -14.22 -16.21
CA ARG A 164 -11.62 -13.68 -16.56
C ARG A 164 -12.48 -13.45 -15.33
N ILE A 165 -12.57 -14.43 -14.43
CA ILE A 165 -13.38 -14.33 -13.21
C ILE A 165 -12.92 -13.18 -12.33
N LEU A 166 -11.61 -12.97 -12.20
CA LEU A 166 -11.08 -11.88 -11.40
C LEU A 166 -11.28 -10.52 -12.06
N LEU A 167 -11.23 -10.45 -13.38
CA LEU A 167 -11.50 -9.22 -14.12
C LEU A 167 -12.99 -8.84 -14.05
N GLU A 168 -13.89 -9.81 -14.18
CA GLU A 168 -15.34 -9.62 -13.98
C GLU A 168 -15.63 -9.14 -12.55
N ASN A 169 -15.06 -9.80 -11.54
CA ASN A 169 -15.18 -9.37 -10.15
C ASN A 169 -14.63 -7.94 -9.92
N PHE A 170 -13.50 -7.60 -10.55
CA PHE A 170 -12.97 -6.23 -10.49
C PHE A 170 -13.96 -5.21 -11.08
N ALA A 171 -14.54 -5.50 -12.25
CA ALA A 171 -15.53 -4.64 -12.88
C ALA A 171 -16.75 -4.43 -11.98
N GLU A 172 -17.28 -5.51 -11.37
CA GLU A 172 -18.39 -5.41 -10.41
C GLU A 172 -18.04 -4.54 -9.18
N ILE A 173 -16.82 -4.67 -8.65
CA ILE A 173 -16.36 -3.82 -7.55
C ILE A 173 -16.32 -2.36 -7.98
N MET A 174 -15.81 -2.06 -9.17
CA MET A 174 -15.77 -0.70 -9.70
C MET A 174 -17.17 -0.13 -9.95
N ASP A 175 -18.13 -0.94 -10.38
CA ASP A 175 -19.52 -0.51 -10.57
C ASP A 175 -20.21 -0.14 -9.25
N ARG A 176 -19.88 -0.86 -8.17
CA ARG A 176 -20.38 -0.58 -6.82
C ARG A 176 -19.66 0.58 -6.13
N ASN A 177 -18.52 1.04 -6.68
CA ASN A 177 -17.69 2.10 -6.10
C ASN A 177 -17.33 3.15 -7.17
N PRO A 178 -18.30 3.89 -7.71
CA PRO A 178 -18.09 4.83 -8.81
C PRO A 178 -17.10 5.96 -8.48
N GLU A 179 -16.94 6.29 -7.20
CA GLU A 179 -15.94 7.24 -6.71
C GLU A 179 -14.51 6.83 -7.03
N LEU A 180 -14.21 5.53 -7.05
CA LEU A 180 -12.88 5.02 -7.40
C LEU A 180 -12.60 5.12 -8.90
N LYS A 181 -13.63 5.08 -9.76
CA LYS A 181 -13.49 5.27 -11.21
C LYS A 181 -13.05 6.70 -11.58
N GLN A 182 -13.36 7.67 -10.73
CA GLN A 182 -13.01 9.09 -10.96
C GLN A 182 -11.57 9.41 -10.54
N LYS A 183 -10.89 8.49 -9.85
CA LYS A 183 -9.52 8.66 -9.40
C LYS A 183 -8.55 8.47 -10.56
N ARG A 184 -7.43 9.22 -10.49
CA ARG A 184 -6.30 8.95 -11.38
C ARG A 184 -5.79 7.54 -11.14
N SER A 185 -5.91 6.68 -12.13
CA SER A 185 -5.62 5.26 -11.99
C SER A 185 -4.64 4.76 -13.04
N LEU A 186 -3.85 3.77 -12.66
CA LEU A 186 -3.00 2.97 -13.52
C LEU A 186 -3.38 1.50 -13.36
N TYR A 187 -3.33 0.75 -14.45
CA TYR A 187 -3.65 -0.68 -14.46
C TYR A 187 -2.40 -1.49 -14.79
N VAL A 188 -2.05 -2.41 -13.91
CA VAL A 188 -0.92 -3.33 -14.08
C VAL A 188 -1.45 -4.75 -14.19
N ILE A 189 -1.20 -5.41 -15.31
CA ILE A 189 -1.49 -6.84 -15.48
C ILE A 189 -0.24 -7.60 -15.07
N SER A 190 -0.31 -8.22 -13.89
CA SER A 190 0.80 -8.98 -13.30
C SER A 190 0.88 -10.37 -13.90
N ARG A 191 2.12 -10.90 -14.00
CA ARG A 191 2.39 -12.22 -14.61
C ARG A 191 1.79 -12.34 -16.01
N TYR A 192 1.97 -11.30 -16.82
CA TYR A 192 1.43 -11.22 -18.15
C TYR A 192 1.95 -12.35 -19.05
N GLU A 193 1.04 -13.10 -19.67
CA GLU A 193 1.33 -14.18 -20.60
C GLU A 193 0.86 -13.77 -22.02
N PRO A 194 1.79 -13.49 -22.94
CA PRO A 194 1.44 -13.00 -24.28
C PRO A 194 0.60 -13.96 -25.11
N SER A 195 0.68 -15.28 -24.84
CA SER A 195 -0.09 -16.32 -25.55
C SER A 195 -1.55 -16.40 -25.12
N SER A 196 -1.93 -15.73 -24.02
CA SER A 196 -3.30 -15.69 -23.53
C SER A 196 -4.21 -14.87 -24.45
N SER A 197 -5.44 -15.31 -24.63
CA SER A 197 -6.49 -14.55 -25.33
C SER A 197 -6.87 -13.25 -24.61
N LEU A 198 -6.59 -13.15 -23.29
CA LEU A 198 -6.78 -11.96 -22.47
C LEU A 198 -5.58 -11.01 -22.61
N THR A 199 -5.33 -10.52 -23.83
CA THR A 199 -4.29 -9.52 -24.08
C THR A 199 -4.63 -8.19 -23.39
N LEU A 200 -3.63 -7.32 -23.18
CA LEU A 200 -3.86 -5.97 -22.63
C LEU A 200 -4.95 -5.23 -23.42
N ARG A 201 -4.91 -5.30 -24.75
CA ARG A 201 -5.91 -4.67 -25.63
C ARG A 201 -7.32 -5.22 -25.38
N ASN A 202 -7.46 -6.55 -25.26
CA ASN A 202 -8.75 -7.18 -25.04
C ASN A 202 -9.30 -6.84 -23.65
N ILE A 203 -8.45 -6.90 -22.62
CA ILE A 203 -8.81 -6.51 -21.24
C ILE A 203 -9.24 -5.04 -21.20
N SER A 204 -8.45 -4.13 -21.77
CA SER A 204 -8.80 -2.69 -21.78
C SER A 204 -10.16 -2.44 -22.43
N ARG A 205 -10.40 -3.06 -23.61
CA ARG A 205 -11.66 -2.90 -24.36
C ARG A 205 -12.86 -3.52 -23.64
N GLU A 206 -12.70 -4.75 -23.11
CA GLU A 206 -13.80 -5.52 -22.51
C GLU A 206 -14.23 -4.96 -21.16
N TYR A 207 -13.28 -4.46 -20.36
CA TYR A 207 -13.52 -3.97 -19.01
C TYR A 207 -13.40 -2.44 -18.86
N GLY A 208 -13.23 -1.71 -19.97
CA GLY A 208 -13.18 -0.23 -19.96
C GLY A 208 -12.00 0.35 -19.19
N LEU A 209 -10.84 -0.34 -19.19
CA LEU A 209 -9.63 0.11 -18.53
C LEU A 209 -8.82 0.99 -19.50
N ALA A 210 -8.85 2.29 -19.32
CA ALA A 210 -8.19 3.27 -20.17
C ALA A 210 -6.98 3.90 -19.47
#